data_8029ea58a8c3dc75b8194c5f3ba10b70
#
_entry.id   8029ea58a8c3dc75b8194c5f3ba10b70
#
_cell.length_a   1.000
_cell.length_b   1.000
_cell.length_c   1.000
_cell.angle_alpha   90.00
_cell.angle_beta   90.00
_cell.angle_gamma   90.00
#
_symmetry.space_group_name_H-M   'P 1'
#
loop_
_entity.id
_entity.type
_entity.pdbx_description
1 polymer ?
#
loop_
_entity_poly.entity_id
_entity_poly.type
_entity_poly.pdbx_seq_one_letter_code
_entity_poly.pdbx_strand_id
1 'polypeptide(L)'
;MPFDEKNIKPGDILIVGNSFNDDNNVEVAFADKNGFPYKRYHEFLGEFMEEFTSIGVSGAHGKTSTTGMLAHVMSNVVDTSYLIGDGTGRGNKDSKYFVFESDEYQRHFMPYHPEYTIMTNIDFDHPDFFQGIEDVTAAFQDYAQNIKKRYICLWG
;
A
#
# COMPACT_ATOMS: atom_id res chain seq x y z
N MET A 1 -15.41 -4.05 14.93
CA MET A 1 -16.48 -3.09 15.32
C MET A 1 -17.36 -2.93 14.08
N PRO A 2 -18.70 -2.98 14.18
CA PRO A 2 -19.53 -2.70 13.00
C PRO A 2 -19.38 -1.25 12.57
N PHE A 3 -19.55 -1.00 11.27
CA PHE A 3 -19.60 0.37 10.76
C PHE A 3 -20.83 1.08 11.31
N ASP A 4 -20.66 2.28 11.91
CA ASP A 4 -21.72 3.11 12.48
C ASP A 4 -21.29 4.58 12.40
N GLU A 5 -22.21 5.47 12.01
CA GLU A 5 -21.99 6.91 11.97
C GLU A 5 -21.44 7.47 13.29
N LYS A 6 -21.82 6.88 14.42
CA LYS A 6 -21.39 7.27 15.78
C LYS A 6 -19.90 6.98 16.05
N ASN A 7 -19.25 6.22 15.20
CA ASN A 7 -17.81 5.97 15.30
C ASN A 7 -17.01 7.25 14.92
N ILE A 8 -17.59 8.11 14.08
CA ILE A 8 -16.93 9.33 13.60
C ILE A 8 -17.17 10.49 14.57
N LYS A 9 -16.11 11.16 14.97
CA LYS A 9 -16.12 12.28 15.91
C LYS A 9 -15.47 13.51 15.29
N PRO A 10 -15.84 14.72 15.75
CA PRO A 10 -15.17 15.95 15.34
C PRO A 10 -13.65 15.86 15.55
N GLY A 11 -12.89 16.14 14.51
CA GLY A 11 -11.43 16.06 14.49
C GLY A 11 -10.87 14.74 13.94
N ASP A 12 -11.70 13.75 13.67
CA ASP A 12 -11.26 12.51 13.02
C ASP A 12 -10.97 12.74 11.52
N ILE A 13 -10.02 11.98 11.01
CA ILE A 13 -9.75 11.80 9.59
C ILE A 13 -9.97 10.30 9.30
N LEU A 14 -10.84 10.00 8.34
CA LEU A 14 -11.10 8.62 7.97
C LEU A 14 -10.05 8.12 6.97
N ILE A 15 -9.56 6.90 7.20
CA ILE A 15 -8.76 6.17 6.20
C ILE A 15 -9.64 5.09 5.60
N VAL A 16 -10.01 5.28 4.34
CA VAL A 16 -11.02 4.47 3.66
C VAL A 16 -10.33 3.42 2.79
N GLY A 17 -10.58 2.15 3.12
CA GLY A 17 -10.12 1.02 2.29
C GLY A 17 -10.68 1.11 0.86
N ASN A 18 -9.91 0.62 -0.12
CA ASN A 18 -10.21 0.82 -1.54
C ASN A 18 -11.54 0.19 -2.00
N SER A 19 -12.06 -0.78 -1.26
CA SER A 19 -13.35 -1.45 -1.54
C SER A 19 -14.58 -0.71 -1.01
N PHE A 20 -14.40 0.37 -0.25
CA PHE A 20 -15.50 1.10 0.38
C PHE A 20 -15.75 2.46 -0.29
N ASN A 21 -17.03 2.81 -0.41
CA ASN A 21 -17.51 4.10 -0.88
C ASN A 21 -18.80 4.48 -0.12
N ASP A 22 -19.42 5.60 -0.48
CA ASP A 22 -20.66 6.10 0.11
C ASP A 22 -21.88 5.19 -0.12
N ASP A 23 -21.90 4.39 -1.19
CA ASP A 23 -22.99 3.44 -1.47
C ASP A 23 -22.95 2.20 -0.57
N ASN A 24 -21.76 1.78 -0.12
CA ASN A 24 -21.57 0.51 0.57
C ASN A 24 -21.02 0.63 2.01
N ASN A 25 -20.77 1.85 2.49
CA ASN A 25 -20.26 2.07 3.84
C ASN A 25 -20.89 3.31 4.49
N VAL A 26 -21.60 3.10 5.59
CA VAL A 26 -22.33 4.15 6.30
C VAL A 26 -21.42 5.25 6.87
N GLU A 27 -20.18 4.91 7.23
CA GLU A 27 -19.22 5.89 7.75
C GLU A 27 -18.71 6.79 6.63
N VAL A 28 -18.46 6.24 5.43
CA VAL A 28 -18.08 7.02 4.26
C VAL A 28 -19.20 7.94 3.83
N ALA A 29 -20.44 7.40 3.73
CA ALA A 29 -21.62 8.20 3.40
C ALA A 29 -21.86 9.34 4.41
N PHE A 30 -21.67 9.06 5.71
CA PHE A 30 -21.79 10.07 6.75
C PHE A 30 -20.70 11.14 6.65
N ALA A 31 -19.45 10.74 6.35
CA ALA A 31 -18.34 11.66 6.18
C ALA A 31 -18.59 12.61 4.99
N ASP A 32 -18.98 12.09 3.83
CA ASP A 32 -19.30 12.89 2.65
C ASP A 32 -20.42 13.90 2.94
N LYS A 33 -21.50 13.43 3.53
CA LYS A 33 -22.67 14.28 3.84
C LYS A 33 -22.36 15.41 4.82
N ASN A 34 -21.45 15.18 5.77
CA ASN A 34 -21.17 16.11 6.87
C ASN A 34 -19.81 16.84 6.71
N GLY A 35 -19.10 16.62 5.61
CA GLY A 35 -17.83 17.29 5.30
C GLY A 35 -16.67 16.85 6.18
N PHE A 36 -16.67 15.62 6.67
CA PHE A 36 -15.51 15.06 7.36
C PHE A 36 -14.42 14.72 6.34
N PRO A 37 -13.16 15.06 6.63
CA PRO A 37 -12.06 14.72 5.75
C PRO A 37 -11.80 13.20 5.75
N TYR A 38 -11.57 12.65 4.57
CA TYR A 38 -11.07 11.29 4.46
C TYR A 38 -9.99 11.16 3.37
N LYS A 39 -9.17 10.11 3.48
CA LYS A 39 -8.18 9.73 2.48
C LYS A 39 -8.40 8.29 2.09
N ARG A 40 -8.12 7.95 0.84
CA ARG A 40 -8.02 6.57 0.42
C ARG A 40 -6.81 5.90 1.08
N TYR A 41 -6.93 4.62 1.39
CA TYR A 41 -5.88 3.88 2.09
C TYR A 41 -4.51 3.99 1.40
N HIS A 42 -4.47 3.85 0.07
CA HIS A 42 -3.22 3.95 -0.68
C HIS A 42 -2.64 5.37 -0.68
N GLU A 43 -3.46 6.41 -0.70
CA GLU A 43 -3.00 7.80 -0.59
C GLU A 43 -2.38 8.06 0.79
N PHE A 44 -3.07 7.63 1.84
CA PHE A 44 -2.57 7.74 3.22
C PHE A 44 -1.27 6.96 3.41
N LEU A 45 -1.19 5.74 2.88
CA LEU A 45 0.01 4.91 2.99
C LEU A 45 1.20 5.56 2.26
N GLY A 46 0.95 6.17 1.09
CA GLY A 46 1.96 6.93 0.35
C GLY A 46 2.55 8.09 1.15
N GLU A 47 1.72 8.83 1.87
CA GLU A 47 2.20 9.89 2.77
C GLU A 47 2.92 9.32 4.01
N PHE A 48 2.33 8.29 4.63
CA PHE A 48 2.85 7.70 5.85
C PHE A 48 4.26 7.10 5.67
N MET A 49 4.52 6.48 4.50
CA MET A 49 5.82 5.88 4.24
C MET A 49 6.97 6.89 4.14
N GLU A 50 6.67 8.17 3.88
CA GLU A 50 7.67 9.23 3.78
C GLU A 50 8.41 9.49 5.10
N GLU A 51 7.83 9.08 6.22
CA GLU A 51 8.46 9.20 7.55
C GLU A 51 9.57 8.16 7.78
N PHE A 52 9.74 7.20 6.86
CA PHE A 52 10.64 6.05 7.03
C PHE A 52 11.62 5.91 5.85
N THR A 53 12.68 5.14 6.08
CA THR A 53 13.38 4.47 4.98
C THR A 53 12.51 3.30 4.52
N SER A 54 11.66 3.57 3.53
CA SER A 54 10.61 2.64 3.12
C SER A 54 11.10 1.66 2.06
N ILE A 55 10.63 0.42 2.15
CA ILE A 55 10.97 -0.68 1.25
C ILE A 55 9.66 -1.32 0.77
N GLY A 56 9.31 -1.08 -0.48
CA GLY A 56 8.15 -1.65 -1.13
C GLY A 56 8.46 -3.04 -1.71
N VAL A 57 7.46 -3.92 -1.70
CA VAL A 57 7.51 -5.18 -2.43
C VAL A 57 6.34 -5.19 -3.41
N SER A 58 6.65 -5.24 -4.70
CA SER A 58 5.69 -5.21 -5.78
C SER A 58 5.83 -6.43 -6.70
N GLY A 59 4.86 -6.66 -7.57
CA GLY A 59 4.86 -7.75 -8.55
C GLY A 59 3.50 -8.41 -8.66
N ALA A 60 3.21 -9.09 -9.76
CA ALA A 60 1.95 -9.81 -9.94
C ALA A 60 1.80 -10.90 -8.87
N HIS A 61 2.86 -11.67 -8.60
CA HIS A 61 2.83 -12.78 -7.67
C HIS A 61 3.97 -12.71 -6.63
N GLY A 62 3.72 -13.29 -5.44
CA GLY A 62 4.73 -13.45 -4.40
C GLY A 62 4.98 -12.21 -3.53
N LYS A 63 4.23 -11.13 -3.69
CA LYS A 63 4.32 -9.92 -2.84
C LYS A 63 4.25 -10.25 -1.35
N THR A 64 3.16 -10.86 -0.90
CA THR A 64 2.88 -11.17 0.51
C THR A 64 3.99 -12.03 1.13
N SER A 65 4.39 -13.10 0.45
CA SER A 65 5.46 -13.98 0.95
C SER A 65 6.81 -13.27 1.04
N THR A 66 7.16 -12.48 0.03
CA THR A 66 8.43 -11.73 0.01
C THR A 66 8.43 -10.63 1.06
N THR A 67 7.31 -9.90 1.22
CA THR A 67 7.15 -8.88 2.27
C THR A 67 7.29 -9.50 3.65
N GLY A 68 6.63 -10.64 3.89
CA GLY A 68 6.72 -11.36 5.16
C GLY A 68 8.14 -11.84 5.48
N MET A 69 8.84 -12.41 4.50
CA MET A 69 10.24 -12.84 4.67
C MET A 69 11.15 -11.63 4.95
N LEU A 70 11.01 -10.56 4.19
CA LEU A 70 11.81 -9.35 4.37
C LEU A 70 11.56 -8.71 5.74
N ALA A 71 10.29 -8.56 6.12
CA ALA A 71 9.89 -8.03 7.42
C ALA A 71 10.45 -8.87 8.58
N HIS A 72 10.39 -10.21 8.45
CA HIS A 72 10.96 -11.12 9.44
C HIS A 72 12.47 -10.95 9.57
N VAL A 73 13.19 -10.99 8.46
CA VAL A 73 14.66 -10.86 8.48
C VAL A 73 15.10 -9.52 9.04
N MET A 74 14.49 -8.42 8.57
CA MET A 74 14.84 -7.08 9.03
C MET A 74 14.52 -6.87 10.50
N SER A 75 13.37 -7.35 10.98
CA SER A 75 12.98 -7.22 12.39
C SER A 75 13.90 -7.94 13.36
N ASN A 76 14.69 -8.93 12.90
CA ASN A 76 15.69 -9.60 13.72
C ASN A 76 17.03 -8.84 13.78
N VAL A 77 17.23 -7.83 12.95
CA VAL A 77 18.50 -7.10 12.85
C VAL A 77 18.34 -5.63 13.26
N VAL A 78 17.24 -5.01 12.89
CA VAL A 78 16.95 -3.59 13.15
C VAL A 78 15.47 -3.38 13.48
N ASP A 79 15.17 -2.31 14.22
CA ASP A 79 13.79 -1.94 14.47
C ASP A 79 13.08 -1.62 13.15
N THR A 80 12.08 -2.43 12.82
CA THR A 80 11.35 -2.39 11.55
C THR A 80 9.84 -2.43 11.81
N SER A 81 9.15 -1.44 11.28
CA SER A 81 7.70 -1.49 11.10
C SER A 81 7.37 -2.18 9.77
N TYR A 82 6.24 -2.86 9.70
CA TYR A 82 5.83 -3.51 8.47
C TYR A 82 4.32 -3.64 8.34
N LEU A 83 3.86 -3.79 7.09
CA LEU A 83 2.48 -4.06 6.73
C LEU A 83 2.45 -5.05 5.56
N ILE A 84 1.91 -6.24 5.83
CA ILE A 84 1.82 -7.36 4.88
C ILE A 84 0.39 -7.41 4.32
N GLY A 85 0.23 -7.83 3.07
CA GLY A 85 -1.06 -7.84 2.37
C GLY A 85 -2.12 -8.77 2.96
N ASP A 86 -1.74 -9.69 3.84
CA ASP A 86 -2.67 -10.52 4.60
C ASP A 86 -3.27 -9.80 5.84
N GLY A 87 -2.94 -8.52 6.03
CA GLY A 87 -3.37 -7.72 7.18
C GLY A 87 -2.44 -7.81 8.39
N THR A 88 -1.39 -8.62 8.33
CA THR A 88 -0.39 -8.68 9.41
C THR A 88 0.44 -7.40 9.41
N GLY A 89 0.51 -6.75 10.55
CA GLY A 89 1.27 -5.51 10.70
C GLY A 89 1.97 -5.37 12.05
N ARG A 90 3.05 -4.62 12.06
CA ARG A 90 3.74 -4.19 13.28
C ARG A 90 4.16 -2.74 13.16
N GLY A 91 3.70 -1.92 14.08
CA GLY A 91 4.18 -0.55 14.27
C GLY A 91 5.16 -0.47 15.43
N ASN A 92 6.30 0.18 15.23
CA ASN A 92 7.23 0.53 16.28
C ASN A 92 7.62 2.01 16.09
N LYS A 93 7.35 2.83 17.08
CA LYS A 93 7.57 4.29 17.05
C LYS A 93 9.05 4.70 16.81
N ASP A 94 9.97 3.81 17.15
CA ASP A 94 11.41 4.04 17.00
C ASP A 94 11.97 3.44 15.71
N SER A 95 11.11 2.82 14.87
CA SER A 95 11.51 2.24 13.60
C SER A 95 12.01 3.30 12.63
N LYS A 96 13.17 3.07 12.06
CA LYS A 96 13.69 3.80 10.91
C LYS A 96 13.18 3.21 9.59
N TYR A 97 12.85 1.92 9.58
CA TYR A 97 12.49 1.17 8.38
C TYR A 97 11.01 0.79 8.38
N PHE A 98 10.41 0.84 7.18
CA PHE A 98 9.06 0.40 6.95
C PHE A 98 9.00 -0.51 5.72
N VAL A 99 8.58 -1.76 5.90
CA VAL A 99 8.43 -2.77 4.85
C VAL A 99 6.95 -2.95 4.54
N PHE A 100 6.56 -2.87 3.28
CA PHE A 100 5.14 -2.93 2.91
C PHE A 100 4.92 -3.50 1.50
N GLU A 101 3.71 -3.97 1.23
CA GLU A 101 3.30 -4.35 -0.11
C GLU A 101 2.90 -3.13 -0.95
N SER A 102 3.36 -3.10 -2.20
CA SER A 102 2.99 -2.14 -3.22
C SER A 102 2.10 -2.82 -4.25
N ASP A 103 0.78 -2.61 -4.12
CA ASP A 103 -0.23 -3.25 -4.94
C ASP A 103 -0.37 -2.55 -6.29
N GLU A 104 -0.17 -3.30 -7.38
CA GLU A 104 -0.30 -2.81 -8.77
C GLU A 104 -1.76 -2.69 -9.21
N TYR A 105 -2.69 -3.42 -8.57
CA TYR A 105 -4.10 -3.41 -8.96
C TYR A 105 -4.68 -1.99 -8.90
N GLN A 106 -5.40 -1.60 -9.94
CA GLN A 106 -5.92 -0.25 -10.12
C GLN A 106 -4.85 0.86 -9.96
N ARG A 107 -3.58 0.50 -10.12
CA ARG A 107 -2.42 1.39 -9.94
C ARG A 107 -2.33 2.00 -8.53
N HIS A 108 -2.79 1.29 -7.49
CA HIS A 108 -2.75 1.78 -6.11
C HIS A 108 -1.35 2.15 -5.62
N PHE A 109 -0.30 1.58 -6.22
CA PHE A 109 1.09 1.89 -5.89
C PHE A 109 1.59 3.25 -6.41
N MET A 110 0.83 3.95 -7.27
CA MET A 110 1.29 5.21 -7.87
C MET A 110 1.56 6.35 -6.88
N PRO A 111 0.83 6.50 -5.75
CA PRO A 111 1.19 7.46 -4.71
C PRO A 111 2.42 7.09 -3.89
N TYR A 112 3.01 5.90 -4.09
CA TYR A 112 4.12 5.43 -3.29
C TYR A 112 5.45 5.91 -3.84
N HIS A 113 6.29 6.46 -2.97
CA HIS A 113 7.64 6.92 -3.28
C HIS A 113 8.67 6.25 -2.36
N PRO A 114 8.81 4.92 -2.40
CA PRO A 114 9.71 4.20 -1.51
C PRO A 114 11.18 4.52 -1.80
N GLU A 115 12.02 4.36 -0.77
CA GLU A 115 13.47 4.44 -0.95
C GLU A 115 14.00 3.27 -1.78
N TYR A 116 13.45 2.09 -1.55
CA TYR A 116 13.82 0.84 -2.22
C TYR A 116 12.58 0.04 -2.59
N THR A 117 12.68 -0.77 -3.64
CA THR A 117 11.62 -1.70 -4.04
C THR A 117 12.21 -3.03 -4.50
N ILE A 118 11.56 -4.12 -4.13
CA ILE A 118 11.74 -5.44 -4.73
C ILE A 118 10.55 -5.69 -5.65
N MET A 119 10.81 -5.91 -6.93
CA MET A 119 9.82 -6.33 -7.91
C MET A 119 9.99 -7.84 -8.14
N THR A 120 9.04 -8.65 -7.68
CA THR A 120 9.15 -10.11 -7.72
C THR A 120 9.02 -10.66 -9.14
N ASN A 121 8.04 -10.16 -9.88
CA ASN A 121 7.79 -10.47 -11.30
C ASN A 121 6.83 -9.44 -11.88
N ILE A 122 6.75 -9.40 -13.21
CA ILE A 122 5.73 -8.65 -13.94
C ILE A 122 5.03 -9.67 -14.83
N ASP A 123 3.75 -9.93 -14.57
CA ASP A 123 2.94 -10.88 -15.31
C ASP A 123 1.54 -10.30 -15.52
N PHE A 124 0.81 -10.84 -16.48
CA PHE A 124 -0.56 -10.41 -16.76
C PHE A 124 -1.50 -10.97 -15.70
N ASP A 125 -1.95 -10.10 -14.82
CA ASP A 125 -2.96 -10.35 -13.80
C ASP A 125 -4.01 -9.23 -13.82
N HIS A 126 -5.12 -9.42 -13.13
CA HIS A 126 -6.22 -8.46 -13.05
C HIS A 126 -6.79 -8.05 -14.43
N PRO A 127 -7.32 -9.00 -15.22
CA PRO A 127 -7.88 -8.75 -16.57
C PRO A 127 -9.14 -7.86 -16.55
N ASP A 128 -9.70 -7.62 -15.37
CA ASP A 128 -10.79 -6.67 -15.15
C ASP A 128 -10.32 -5.20 -15.19
N PHE A 129 -9.03 -4.97 -15.05
CA PHE A 129 -8.43 -3.63 -15.06
C PHE A 129 -7.38 -3.45 -16.17
N PHE A 130 -6.42 -4.35 -16.29
CA PHE A 130 -5.37 -4.27 -17.31
C PHE A 130 -5.81 -4.94 -18.62
N GLN A 131 -5.47 -4.33 -19.76
CA GLN A 131 -5.83 -4.84 -21.09
C GLN A 131 -4.87 -5.90 -21.61
N GLY A 132 -3.68 -6.03 -21.03
CA GLY A 132 -2.64 -7.00 -21.42
C GLY A 132 -1.34 -6.76 -20.69
N ILE A 133 -0.33 -7.58 -21.01
CA ILE A 133 0.98 -7.51 -20.35
C ILE A 133 1.70 -6.16 -20.62
N GLU A 134 1.46 -5.55 -21.75
CA GLU A 134 2.04 -4.24 -22.09
C GLU A 134 1.53 -3.14 -21.16
N ASP A 135 0.23 -3.18 -20.80
CA ASP A 135 -0.38 -2.20 -19.90
C ASP A 135 0.13 -2.41 -18.46
N VAL A 136 0.23 -3.66 -18.00
CA VAL A 136 0.88 -4.00 -16.73
C VAL A 136 2.32 -3.48 -16.71
N THR A 137 3.09 -3.79 -17.76
CA THR A 137 4.49 -3.36 -17.86
C THR A 137 4.62 -1.84 -17.80
N ALA A 138 3.75 -1.10 -18.49
CA ALA A 138 3.73 0.36 -18.46
C ALA A 138 3.45 0.87 -17.03
N ALA A 139 2.50 0.26 -16.30
CA ALA A 139 2.23 0.63 -14.91
C ALA A 139 3.45 0.44 -14.00
N PHE A 140 4.19 -0.68 -14.15
CA PHE A 140 5.42 -0.91 -13.39
C PHE A 140 6.56 0.04 -13.80
N GLN A 141 6.65 0.42 -15.08
CA GLN A 141 7.62 1.43 -15.54
C GLN A 141 7.32 2.80 -14.94
N ASP A 142 6.05 3.20 -14.87
CA ASP A 142 5.64 4.45 -14.23
C ASP A 142 5.98 4.41 -12.73
N TYR A 143 5.64 3.32 -12.05
CA TYR A 143 5.96 3.14 -10.63
C TYR A 143 7.47 3.16 -10.36
N ALA A 144 8.28 2.57 -11.24
CA ALA A 144 9.74 2.57 -11.09
C ALA A 144 10.35 3.98 -11.07
N GLN A 145 9.69 4.97 -11.69
CA GLN A 145 10.13 6.37 -11.68
C GLN A 145 9.90 7.04 -10.31
N ASN A 146 9.00 6.48 -9.49
CA ASN A 146 8.70 7.00 -8.15
C ASN A 146 9.68 6.47 -7.09
N ILE A 147 10.52 5.50 -7.41
CA ILE A 147 11.45 4.88 -6.46
C ILE A 147 12.68 5.79 -6.29
N LYS A 148 12.92 6.23 -5.05
CA LYS A 148 13.90 7.27 -4.75
C LYS A 148 15.36 6.83 -4.94
N LYS A 149 15.71 5.58 -4.63
CA LYS A 149 17.11 5.12 -4.67
C LYS A 149 17.32 3.94 -5.60
N ARG A 150 16.77 2.76 -5.29
CA ARG A 150 16.99 1.53 -6.07
C ARG A 150 15.79 0.60 -6.05
N TYR A 151 15.66 -0.14 -7.13
CA TYR A 151 14.82 -1.34 -7.16
C TYR A 151 15.64 -2.56 -7.61
N ILE A 152 15.19 -3.73 -7.20
CA ILE A 152 15.68 -5.02 -7.66
C ILE A 152 14.51 -5.71 -8.35
N CYS A 153 14.68 -6.05 -9.60
CA CYS A 153 13.72 -6.83 -10.37
C CYS A 153 14.19 -8.29 -10.36
N LEU A 154 13.40 -9.15 -9.77
CA LEU A 154 13.64 -10.60 -9.75
C LEU A 154 12.93 -11.20 -10.96
N TRP A 155 13.51 -11.01 -12.13
CA TRP A 155 12.95 -11.49 -13.37
C TRP A 155 13.41 -12.95 -13.59
N GLY A 156 12.44 -13.90 -13.71
CA GLY A 156 12.69 -15.26 -14.10
C GLY A 156 12.37 -15.47 -15.58
#